data_20d7ededc3853a72419771e2191c121a
#
_entry.id   20d7ededc3853a72419771e2191c121a
#
_cell.length_a   1.000
_cell.length_b   1.000
_cell.length_c   1.000
_cell.angle_alpha   90.00
_cell.angle_beta   90.00
_cell.angle_gamma   90.00
#
_symmetry.space_group_name_H-M   'P 1'
#
loop_
_entity.id
_entity.type
_entity.pdbx_description
1 polymer ?
#
loop_
_entity_poly.entity_id
_entity_poly.type
_entity_poly.pdbx_seq_one_letter_code
_entity_poly.pdbx_strand_id
1 'polypeptide(L)'
;MSLWNNIKQSIFGARVAIGIEAPNQNKQKETEISFARPYPVEFLRHIEELVLTTPDLSQALKRSIQLGNTGHKIEVELSRGDSQAAIDELNELSETIYANGPGADGLVNAMWRQIMIKGALSVELVPDMDLTAIDKVVQIPVETVRFKIENGERHIVQNHMGEELMLNPAQYIYFPLFTDEKSPYGIPPFISALQSIDTQKASINGIGKIIKKLGLLGFIFAKIKIPFRGNESENEYHDKLKKRLTDFTKGLQGNVENGAMAGYDDTTLEHHSVTNDARGAIDLFREIETQVASGIDIDPALLGRTYSTTETYAGVVYNAFLAANKNVRRLIKRALEKTYKTHLILAGYPVKKVRVTFNPDPALNPKLEAEREGIEIDNVLKKYQAGFIDIDKAAQELGYEKATGKPITPQAASLSEFLDFVGLAEKKNLPIYRPR
;
A
#
# COMPACT_ATOMS: atom_id res chain seq x y z
N MET A 1 -11.82 13.53 -24.62
CA MET A 1 -11.78 14.26 -23.33
C MET A 1 -11.57 13.23 -22.25
N SER A 2 -10.54 13.40 -21.42
CA SER A 2 -10.12 12.34 -20.49
C SER A 2 -11.13 12.22 -19.33
N LEU A 3 -11.25 11.02 -18.78
CA LEU A 3 -12.00 10.70 -17.56
C LEU A 3 -11.72 11.75 -16.45
N TRP A 4 -10.52 12.28 -16.42
CA TRP A 4 -10.04 13.33 -15.51
C TRP A 4 -10.77 14.67 -15.63
N ASN A 5 -11.18 15.09 -16.82
CA ASN A 5 -11.94 16.34 -16.97
C ASN A 5 -13.36 16.21 -16.40
N ASN A 6 -13.96 15.03 -16.53
CA ASN A 6 -15.26 14.76 -15.91
C ASN A 6 -15.12 14.67 -14.37
N ILE A 7 -14.01 14.11 -13.89
CA ILE A 7 -13.68 14.00 -12.46
C ILE A 7 -13.34 15.38 -11.87
N LYS A 8 -12.57 16.23 -12.58
CA LYS A 8 -12.32 17.62 -12.16
C LYS A 8 -13.59 18.44 -12.02
N GLN A 9 -14.54 18.32 -12.95
CA GLN A 9 -15.83 18.99 -12.83
C GLN A 9 -16.65 18.48 -11.65
N SER A 10 -16.55 17.18 -11.31
CA SER A 10 -17.22 16.60 -10.15
C SER A 10 -16.61 17.03 -8.82
N ILE A 11 -15.28 17.21 -8.75
CA ILE A 11 -14.58 17.57 -7.49
C ILE A 11 -14.61 19.09 -7.24
N PHE A 12 -14.39 19.91 -8.27
CA PHE A 12 -14.28 21.37 -8.13
C PHE A 12 -15.56 22.14 -8.51
N GLY A 13 -16.50 21.49 -9.20
CA GLY A 13 -17.79 22.06 -9.56
C GLY A 13 -18.91 21.76 -8.56
N ALA A 14 -18.79 20.72 -7.76
CA ALA A 14 -19.71 20.45 -6.69
C ALA A 14 -19.24 21.19 -5.43
N ARG A 15 -19.77 22.38 -5.17
CA ARG A 15 -20.02 22.78 -3.78
C ARG A 15 -20.75 21.58 -3.18
N VAL A 16 -20.14 20.94 -2.17
CA VAL A 16 -20.81 19.92 -1.37
C VAL A 16 -22.04 20.60 -0.80
N ALA A 17 -23.16 20.48 -1.50
CA ALA A 17 -24.44 20.75 -0.91
C ALA A 17 -24.58 19.66 0.17
N ILE A 18 -24.34 20.03 1.41
CA ILE A 18 -24.84 19.28 2.56
C ILE A 18 -26.35 19.45 2.44
N GLY A 19 -26.97 18.60 1.67
CA GLY A 19 -28.41 18.47 1.60
C GLY A 19 -28.93 17.86 2.88
N ILE A 20 -28.99 18.66 3.94
CA ILE A 20 -30.03 18.48 4.93
C ILE A 20 -31.27 19.04 4.22
N GLU A 21 -31.97 18.22 3.47
CA GLU A 21 -33.33 18.56 3.09
C GLU A 21 -34.12 18.69 4.38
N ALA A 22 -34.64 19.90 4.61
CA ALA A 22 -35.58 20.13 5.71
C ALA A 22 -36.76 19.16 5.54
N PRO A 23 -37.18 18.44 6.59
CA PRO A 23 -38.26 17.48 6.47
C PRO A 23 -39.53 18.17 6.02
N ASN A 24 -40.04 17.75 4.88
CA ASN A 24 -41.34 18.20 4.35
C ASN A 24 -42.42 17.62 5.28
N GLN A 25 -43.14 18.48 5.99
CA GLN A 25 -44.05 18.18 7.10
C GLN A 25 -45.35 17.44 6.69
N ASN A 26 -45.31 16.51 5.76
CA ASN A 26 -46.48 15.66 5.49
C ASN A 26 -46.08 14.32 4.88
N LYS A 27 -45.63 13.42 5.73
CA LYS A 27 -45.80 11.96 5.75
C LYS A 27 -44.81 11.43 6.77
N GLN A 28 -45.27 10.68 7.75
CA GLN A 28 -44.43 9.80 8.57
C GLN A 28 -43.75 8.76 7.64
N LYS A 29 -42.74 9.18 6.89
CA LYS A 29 -41.73 8.32 6.31
C LYS A 29 -40.59 8.29 7.32
N GLU A 30 -40.32 7.11 7.82
CA GLU A 30 -39.08 6.77 8.51
C GLU A 30 -37.94 7.55 7.87
N THR A 31 -37.25 8.36 8.65
CA THR A 31 -36.21 9.27 8.14
C THR A 31 -34.95 8.43 7.92
N GLU A 32 -34.82 7.85 6.73
CA GLU A 32 -33.62 7.16 6.31
C GLU A 32 -32.57 8.22 5.96
N ILE A 33 -31.45 8.24 6.68
CA ILE A 33 -30.30 9.09 6.40
C ILE A 33 -29.19 8.22 5.87
N SER A 34 -28.77 8.47 4.63
CA SER A 34 -27.64 7.78 4.00
C SER A 34 -26.38 8.64 4.09
N PHE A 35 -25.24 8.05 4.48
CA PHE A 35 -23.97 8.76 4.49
C PHE A 35 -23.36 8.84 3.09
N ALA A 36 -22.91 10.03 2.71
CA ALA A 36 -22.14 10.22 1.47
C ALA A 36 -20.67 9.81 1.65
N ARG A 37 -20.06 9.27 0.59
CA ARG A 37 -18.62 9.08 0.52
C ARG A 37 -17.91 10.40 0.27
N PRO A 38 -16.74 10.67 0.88
CA PRO A 38 -15.99 11.90 0.63
C PRO A 38 -15.27 11.93 -0.73
N TYR A 39 -15.42 10.88 -1.52
CA TYR A 39 -14.82 10.72 -2.85
C TYR A 39 -15.72 9.87 -3.77
N PRO A 40 -15.60 10.02 -5.10
CA PRO A 40 -16.31 9.17 -6.06
C PRO A 40 -15.90 7.70 -5.96
N VAL A 41 -16.85 6.79 -6.05
CA VAL A 41 -16.59 5.32 -5.96
C VAL A 41 -15.64 4.84 -7.06
N GLU A 42 -15.68 5.47 -8.21
CA GLU A 42 -14.83 5.19 -9.37
C GLU A 42 -13.34 5.29 -9.04
N PHE A 43 -12.96 6.13 -8.06
CA PHE A 43 -11.57 6.25 -7.60
C PHE A 43 -11.05 4.93 -7.01
N LEU A 44 -11.88 4.16 -6.35
CA LEU A 44 -11.48 2.87 -5.79
C LEU A 44 -11.07 1.88 -6.89
N ARG A 45 -11.81 1.85 -8.00
CA ARG A 45 -11.48 1.01 -9.17
C ARG A 45 -10.23 1.53 -9.87
N HIS A 46 -10.14 2.85 -10.04
CA HIS A 46 -8.99 3.47 -10.68
C HIS A 46 -7.69 3.20 -9.90
N ILE A 47 -7.71 3.34 -8.57
CA ILE A 47 -6.54 2.98 -7.73
C ILE A 47 -6.17 1.51 -7.91
N GLU A 48 -7.14 0.61 -7.98
CA GLU A 48 -6.88 -0.82 -8.18
C GLU A 48 -6.21 -1.11 -9.53
N GLU A 49 -6.66 -0.48 -10.61
CA GLU A 49 -6.03 -0.54 -11.94
C GLU A 49 -4.60 0.04 -11.91
N LEU A 50 -4.42 1.18 -11.23
CA LEU A 50 -3.11 1.82 -11.10
C LEU A 50 -2.11 0.96 -10.33
N VAL A 51 -2.54 0.28 -9.27
CA VAL A 51 -1.68 -0.65 -8.51
C VAL A 51 -1.19 -1.80 -9.40
N LEU A 52 -1.97 -2.24 -10.38
CA LEU A 52 -1.55 -3.28 -11.32
C LEU A 52 -0.63 -2.76 -12.42
N THR A 53 -0.79 -1.50 -12.84
CA THR A 53 -0.14 -0.94 -14.04
C THR A 53 0.99 0.05 -13.74
N THR A 54 1.06 0.60 -12.52
CA THR A 54 2.06 1.60 -12.13
C THR A 54 3.10 0.97 -11.20
N PRO A 55 4.39 0.93 -11.60
CA PRO A 55 5.45 0.28 -10.82
C PRO A 55 5.54 0.79 -9.38
N ASP A 56 5.46 2.10 -9.17
CA ASP A 56 5.60 2.73 -7.85
C ASP A 56 4.52 2.27 -6.87
N LEU A 57 3.24 2.29 -7.29
CA LEU A 57 2.14 1.80 -6.45
C LEU A 57 2.23 0.31 -6.18
N SER A 58 2.55 -0.47 -7.23
CA SER A 58 2.72 -1.91 -7.09
C SER A 58 3.81 -2.26 -6.09
N GLN A 59 4.95 -1.56 -6.18
CA GLN A 59 6.07 -1.76 -5.28
C GLN A 59 5.76 -1.28 -3.85
N ALA A 60 5.12 -0.12 -3.70
CA ALA A 60 4.69 0.41 -2.40
C ALA A 60 3.78 -0.58 -1.68
N LEU A 61 2.75 -1.10 -2.37
CA LEU A 61 1.84 -2.09 -1.82
C LEU A 61 2.57 -3.38 -1.43
N LYS A 62 3.41 -3.92 -2.33
CA LYS A 62 4.19 -5.15 -2.06
C LYS A 62 5.11 -4.97 -0.86
N ARG A 63 5.84 -3.86 -0.78
CA ARG A 63 6.72 -3.55 0.37
C ARG A 63 5.93 -3.42 1.66
N SER A 64 4.79 -2.73 1.63
CA SER A 64 3.93 -2.58 2.80
C SER A 64 3.44 -3.94 3.32
N ILE A 65 3.01 -4.83 2.45
CA ILE A 65 2.58 -6.18 2.81
C ILE A 65 3.76 -7.00 3.34
N GLN A 66 4.89 -7.04 2.62
CA GLN A 66 6.06 -7.84 2.98
C GLN A 66 6.65 -7.48 4.35
N LEU A 67 6.70 -6.17 4.65
CA LEU A 67 7.23 -5.68 5.93
C LEU A 67 6.15 -5.62 7.02
N GLY A 68 4.90 -5.63 6.64
CA GLY A 68 3.77 -5.56 7.56
C GLY A 68 3.27 -6.92 8.04
N ASN A 69 3.21 -7.92 7.17
CA ASN A 69 2.84 -9.28 7.52
C ASN A 69 4.10 -10.07 7.95
N THR A 70 4.37 -10.04 9.23
CA THR A 70 5.51 -10.76 9.84
C THR A 70 5.10 -12.12 10.41
N GLY A 71 3.88 -12.58 10.11
CA GLY A 71 3.26 -13.69 10.82
C GLY A 71 2.78 -13.26 12.22
N HIS A 72 2.00 -14.08 12.88
CA HIS A 72 1.44 -13.74 14.20
C HIS A 72 1.33 -14.95 15.11
N LYS A 73 1.31 -14.68 16.42
CA LYS A 73 1.05 -15.64 17.49
C LYS A 73 -0.32 -15.37 18.09
N ILE A 74 -0.98 -16.43 18.55
CA ILE A 74 -2.30 -16.37 19.16
C ILE A 74 -2.17 -16.75 20.64
N GLU A 75 -2.71 -15.91 21.51
CA GLU A 75 -2.82 -16.16 22.95
C GLU A 75 -4.30 -16.18 23.31
N VAL A 76 -4.73 -17.18 24.08
CA VAL A 76 -6.10 -17.36 24.51
C VAL A 76 -6.18 -17.38 26.02
N GLU A 77 -7.08 -16.57 26.59
CA GLU A 77 -7.44 -16.58 27.99
C GLU A 77 -8.88 -17.09 28.13
N LEU A 78 -9.05 -18.26 28.75
CA LEU A 78 -10.35 -18.85 29.05
C LEU A 78 -10.77 -18.54 30.46
N SER A 79 -12.08 -18.54 30.75
CA SER A 79 -12.61 -18.42 32.10
C SER A 79 -12.45 -19.74 32.88
N ARG A 80 -12.45 -20.87 32.18
CA ARG A 80 -12.29 -22.24 32.70
C ARG A 80 -11.73 -23.12 31.59
N GLY A 81 -10.93 -24.14 31.95
CA GLY A 81 -10.42 -25.13 31.00
C GLY A 81 -8.99 -24.85 30.56
N ASP A 82 -8.51 -25.68 29.63
CA ASP A 82 -7.16 -25.61 29.10
C ASP A 82 -7.13 -24.67 27.90
N SER A 83 -6.28 -23.65 27.98
CA SER A 83 -6.09 -22.68 26.89
C SER A 83 -5.33 -23.30 25.72
N GLN A 84 -4.55 -24.36 25.93
CA GLN A 84 -3.78 -24.99 24.85
C GLN A 84 -4.70 -25.64 23.80
N ALA A 85 -5.74 -26.36 24.25
CA ALA A 85 -6.73 -26.95 23.33
C ALA A 85 -7.41 -25.88 22.43
N ALA A 86 -7.72 -24.70 23.01
CA ALA A 86 -8.29 -23.58 22.24
C ALA A 86 -7.27 -22.95 21.28
N ILE A 87 -5.98 -22.94 21.61
CA ILE A 87 -4.91 -22.47 20.72
C ILE A 87 -4.73 -23.44 19.56
N ASP A 88 -4.73 -24.75 19.82
CA ASP A 88 -4.59 -25.78 18.80
C ASP A 88 -5.77 -25.73 17.79
N GLU A 89 -6.99 -25.54 18.27
CA GLU A 89 -8.18 -25.29 17.45
C GLU A 89 -8.02 -24.08 16.53
N LEU A 90 -7.49 -22.96 17.08
CA LEU A 90 -7.26 -21.75 16.28
C LEU A 90 -6.10 -21.91 15.28
N ASN A 91 -5.10 -22.71 15.59
CA ASN A 91 -4.02 -23.02 14.66
C ASN A 91 -4.56 -23.82 13.46
N GLU A 92 -5.44 -24.80 13.70
CA GLU A 92 -6.11 -25.56 12.64
C GLU A 92 -6.99 -24.64 11.76
N LEU A 93 -7.82 -23.79 12.40
CA LEU A 93 -8.57 -22.76 11.67
C LEU A 93 -7.66 -21.88 10.83
N SER A 94 -6.50 -21.47 11.36
CA SER A 94 -5.58 -20.55 10.69
C SER A 94 -5.06 -21.11 9.35
N GLU A 95 -5.02 -22.42 9.17
CA GLU A 95 -4.61 -23.06 7.93
C GLU A 95 -5.69 -22.98 6.85
N THR A 96 -6.97 -22.99 7.23
CA THR A 96 -8.11 -23.13 6.33
C THR A 96 -8.96 -21.88 6.15
N ILE A 97 -8.81 -20.89 7.01
CA ILE A 97 -9.68 -19.70 7.15
C ILE A 97 -9.85 -18.88 5.86
N TYR A 98 -8.93 -19.00 4.90
CA TYR A 98 -8.92 -18.22 3.67
C TYR A 98 -8.79 -19.10 2.43
N ALA A 99 -9.87 -19.27 1.69
CA ALA A 99 -9.93 -20.16 0.53
C ALA A 99 -9.06 -19.73 -0.68
N ASN A 100 -8.73 -18.42 -0.78
CA ASN A 100 -7.99 -17.85 -1.93
C ASN A 100 -6.48 -17.73 -1.70
N GLY A 101 -5.95 -18.32 -0.62
CA GLY A 101 -4.52 -18.20 -0.30
C GLY A 101 -4.07 -19.10 0.84
N PRO A 102 -2.80 -19.00 1.27
CA PRO A 102 -2.26 -19.83 2.34
C PRO A 102 -2.80 -19.36 3.70
N GLY A 103 -3.97 -19.89 4.10
CA GLY A 103 -4.53 -19.70 5.42
C GLY A 103 -4.58 -18.27 5.93
N ALA A 104 -4.25 -18.08 7.18
CA ALA A 104 -4.29 -16.77 7.85
C ALA A 104 -3.30 -15.77 7.27
N ASP A 105 -2.13 -16.20 6.80
CA ASP A 105 -1.17 -15.28 6.16
C ASP A 105 -1.70 -14.74 4.83
N GLY A 106 -2.36 -15.59 4.05
CA GLY A 106 -3.05 -15.17 2.83
C GLY A 106 -4.18 -14.18 3.14
N LEU A 107 -4.95 -14.43 4.19
CA LEU A 107 -6.00 -13.54 4.66
C LEU A 107 -5.43 -12.18 5.09
N VAL A 108 -4.35 -12.15 5.86
CA VAL A 108 -3.66 -10.91 6.28
C VAL A 108 -3.20 -10.11 5.08
N ASN A 109 -2.59 -10.77 4.07
CA ASN A 109 -2.16 -10.10 2.84
C ASN A 109 -3.34 -9.50 2.08
N ALA A 110 -4.46 -10.23 1.99
CA ALA A 110 -5.67 -9.78 1.33
C ALA A 110 -6.33 -8.59 2.07
N MET A 111 -6.41 -8.66 3.41
CA MET A 111 -6.87 -7.56 4.26
C MET A 111 -6.00 -6.32 4.11
N TRP A 112 -4.68 -6.51 4.08
CA TRP A 112 -3.71 -5.42 3.88
C TRP A 112 -3.91 -4.72 2.55
N ARG A 113 -4.01 -5.51 1.47
CA ARG A 113 -4.31 -5.01 0.13
C ARG A 113 -5.61 -4.22 0.10
N GLN A 114 -6.68 -4.71 0.72
CA GLN A 114 -7.97 -4.04 0.77
C GLN A 114 -7.87 -2.69 1.49
N ILE A 115 -7.20 -2.63 2.64
CA ILE A 115 -7.01 -1.40 3.40
C ILE A 115 -6.22 -0.36 2.58
N MET A 116 -5.12 -0.76 1.95
CA MET A 116 -4.26 0.17 1.21
C MET A 116 -4.92 0.70 -0.08
N ILE A 117 -5.69 -0.13 -0.77
CA ILE A 117 -6.34 0.25 -2.03
C ILE A 117 -7.69 0.93 -1.80
N LYS A 118 -8.48 0.41 -0.84
CA LYS A 118 -9.88 0.82 -0.64
C LYS A 118 -10.08 1.70 0.59
N GLY A 119 -9.05 1.89 1.42
CA GLY A 119 -9.07 2.72 2.64
C GLY A 119 -9.75 2.08 3.85
N ALA A 120 -10.29 0.88 3.73
CA ALA A 120 -10.96 0.19 4.81
C ALA A 120 -10.84 -1.33 4.68
N LEU A 121 -10.86 -2.01 5.82
CA LEU A 121 -11.08 -3.43 5.94
C LEU A 121 -12.59 -3.72 5.94
N SER A 122 -13.04 -4.64 5.12
CA SER A 122 -14.44 -5.03 4.97
C SER A 122 -14.50 -6.53 4.72
N VAL A 123 -14.84 -7.29 5.77
CA VAL A 123 -14.86 -8.75 5.74
C VAL A 123 -16.09 -9.30 6.46
N GLU A 124 -16.54 -10.46 6.03
CA GLU A 124 -17.61 -11.23 6.64
C GLU A 124 -17.08 -12.55 7.15
N LEU A 125 -17.49 -12.90 8.36
CA LEU A 125 -17.23 -14.18 9.01
C LEU A 125 -18.34 -15.14 8.62
N VAL A 126 -18.02 -16.15 7.82
CA VAL A 126 -18.99 -17.16 7.36
C VAL A 126 -18.89 -18.36 8.31
N PRO A 127 -19.92 -18.61 9.12
CA PRO A 127 -19.95 -19.80 9.95
C PRO A 127 -20.24 -21.06 9.11
N ASP A 128 -19.96 -22.21 9.68
CA ASP A 128 -20.39 -23.49 9.14
C ASP A 128 -21.93 -23.68 9.20
N MET A 129 -22.46 -24.72 8.58
CA MET A 129 -23.92 -24.96 8.52
C MET A 129 -24.52 -25.26 9.89
N ASP A 130 -23.75 -25.83 10.79
CA ASP A 130 -24.18 -26.22 12.13
C ASP A 130 -23.98 -25.09 13.16
N LEU A 131 -23.43 -23.96 12.76
CA LEU A 131 -23.09 -22.81 13.61
C LEU A 131 -22.16 -23.17 14.78
N THR A 132 -21.26 -24.12 14.55
CA THR A 132 -20.30 -24.60 15.57
C THR A 132 -18.91 -24.00 15.40
N ALA A 133 -18.60 -23.45 14.21
CA ALA A 133 -17.31 -22.90 13.89
C ALA A 133 -17.43 -21.77 12.84
N ILE A 134 -16.35 -21.02 12.63
CA ILE A 134 -16.18 -20.19 11.44
C ILE A 134 -15.56 -21.07 10.35
N ASP A 135 -16.24 -21.22 9.23
CA ASP A 135 -15.74 -21.96 8.06
C ASP A 135 -14.66 -21.13 7.31
N LYS A 136 -14.98 -19.88 7.03
CA LYS A 136 -14.08 -18.99 6.29
C LYS A 136 -14.34 -17.51 6.54
N VAL A 137 -13.37 -16.67 6.15
CA VAL A 137 -13.51 -15.23 6.09
C VAL A 137 -13.54 -14.77 4.64
N VAL A 138 -14.56 -13.98 4.27
CA VAL A 138 -14.77 -13.49 2.92
C VAL A 138 -14.62 -11.98 2.89
N GLN A 139 -13.92 -11.46 1.89
CA GLN A 139 -13.82 -10.02 1.67
C GLN A 139 -15.09 -9.50 0.98
N ILE A 140 -15.72 -8.52 1.59
CA ILE A 140 -16.82 -7.77 0.98
C ILE A 140 -16.23 -6.55 0.26
N PRO A 141 -16.55 -6.34 -1.04
CA PRO A 141 -16.05 -5.18 -1.77
C PRO A 141 -16.47 -3.87 -1.10
N VAL A 142 -15.51 -3.04 -0.69
CA VAL A 142 -15.76 -1.79 0.05
C VAL A 142 -16.66 -0.84 -0.73
N GLU A 143 -16.57 -0.86 -2.06
CA GLU A 143 -17.40 -0.06 -2.97
C GLU A 143 -18.89 -0.38 -2.90
N THR A 144 -19.26 -1.59 -2.51
CA THR A 144 -20.67 -2.02 -2.41
C THR A 144 -21.29 -1.70 -1.06
N VAL A 145 -20.50 -1.40 -0.05
CA VAL A 145 -20.96 -1.13 1.32
C VAL A 145 -21.58 0.27 1.41
N ARG A 146 -22.70 0.37 2.12
CA ARG A 146 -23.40 1.63 2.43
C ARG A 146 -23.70 1.71 3.93
N PHE A 147 -23.66 2.93 4.45
CA PHE A 147 -24.04 3.23 5.83
C PHE A 147 -25.32 4.04 5.84
N LYS A 148 -26.29 3.59 6.61
CA LYS A 148 -27.59 4.21 6.77
C LYS A 148 -27.92 4.36 8.24
N ILE A 149 -28.77 5.34 8.55
CA ILE A 149 -29.45 5.46 9.85
C ILE A 149 -30.92 5.25 9.58
N GLU A 150 -31.49 4.26 10.19
CA GLU A 150 -32.91 3.96 10.18
C GLU A 150 -33.39 3.91 11.64
N ASN A 151 -34.46 4.63 11.95
CA ASN A 151 -35.00 4.71 13.33
C ASN A 151 -33.98 5.12 14.41
N GLY A 152 -32.96 5.90 14.02
CA GLY A 152 -31.89 6.31 14.93
C GLY A 152 -30.77 5.30 15.13
N GLU A 153 -30.89 4.10 14.59
CA GLU A 153 -29.85 3.07 14.61
C GLU A 153 -29.04 3.06 13.32
N ARG A 154 -27.74 2.83 13.46
CA ARG A 154 -26.83 2.76 12.31
C ARG A 154 -26.78 1.34 11.76
N HIS A 155 -27.18 1.20 10.51
CA HIS A 155 -27.12 -0.05 9.75
C HIS A 155 -26.04 0.00 8.68
N ILE A 156 -25.45 -1.17 8.41
CA ILE A 156 -24.50 -1.36 7.32
C ILE A 156 -25.17 -2.29 6.33
N VAL A 157 -25.26 -1.85 5.08
CA VAL A 157 -25.88 -2.62 4.01
C VAL A 157 -24.88 -2.81 2.86
N GLN A 158 -25.00 -3.94 2.18
CA GLN A 158 -24.29 -4.19 0.94
C GLN A 158 -25.27 -3.99 -0.22
N ASN A 159 -24.88 -3.18 -1.20
CA ASN A 159 -25.61 -3.11 -2.46
C ASN A 159 -25.02 -4.14 -3.42
N HIS A 160 -25.75 -5.20 -3.69
CA HIS A 160 -25.37 -6.24 -4.62
C HIS A 160 -26.40 -6.37 -5.72
N MET A 161 -26.01 -6.11 -6.98
CA MET A 161 -26.87 -6.16 -8.18
C MET A 161 -28.17 -5.34 -8.08
N GLY A 162 -28.15 -4.24 -7.33
CA GLY A 162 -29.31 -3.36 -7.13
C GLY A 162 -30.18 -3.73 -5.92
N GLU A 163 -29.89 -4.85 -5.24
CA GLU A 163 -30.54 -5.22 -4.00
C GLU A 163 -29.70 -4.81 -2.80
N GLU A 164 -30.34 -4.35 -1.75
CA GLU A 164 -29.72 -4.00 -0.48
C GLU A 164 -29.82 -5.16 0.51
N LEU A 165 -28.67 -5.70 0.89
CA LEU A 165 -28.55 -6.76 1.86
C LEU A 165 -28.05 -6.17 3.18
N MET A 166 -28.79 -6.32 4.26
CA MET A 166 -28.35 -5.92 5.59
C MET A 166 -27.23 -6.83 6.07
N LEU A 167 -26.09 -6.24 6.44
CA LEU A 167 -24.96 -6.99 6.95
C LEU A 167 -25.10 -7.16 8.48
N ASN A 168 -25.01 -8.41 8.93
CA ASN A 168 -25.13 -8.76 10.34
C ASN A 168 -23.91 -8.23 11.14
N PRO A 169 -24.06 -7.31 12.11
CA PRO A 169 -22.96 -6.76 12.88
C PRO A 169 -22.12 -7.79 13.66
N ALA A 170 -22.71 -8.94 13.98
CA ALA A 170 -21.99 -10.03 14.65
C ALA A 170 -20.99 -10.71 13.72
N GLN A 171 -21.33 -10.86 12.43
CA GLN A 171 -20.53 -11.54 11.44
C GLN A 171 -19.72 -10.59 10.57
N TYR A 172 -20.13 -9.34 10.45
CA TYR A 172 -19.46 -8.36 9.59
C TYR A 172 -18.49 -7.47 10.38
N ILE A 173 -17.34 -7.19 9.74
CA ILE A 173 -16.29 -6.32 10.26
C ILE A 173 -16.00 -5.25 9.22
N TYR A 174 -16.14 -3.98 9.62
CA TYR A 174 -15.71 -2.83 8.83
C TYR A 174 -14.82 -1.93 9.70
N PHE A 175 -13.56 -1.79 9.30
CA PHE A 175 -12.61 -0.91 9.97
C PHE A 175 -11.96 0.04 8.96
N PRO A 176 -12.30 1.33 8.98
CA PRO A 176 -11.64 2.34 8.14
C PRO A 176 -10.24 2.63 8.67
N LEU A 177 -9.29 2.92 7.76
CA LEU A 177 -7.94 3.36 8.12
C LEU A 177 -7.94 4.84 8.52
N PHE A 178 -8.46 5.68 7.64
CA PHE A 178 -8.68 7.11 7.86
C PHE A 178 -10.12 7.45 7.52
N THR A 179 -10.72 8.37 8.26
CA THR A 179 -12.10 8.82 8.02
C THR A 179 -12.15 10.34 8.03
N ASP A 180 -13.14 10.89 7.33
CA ASP A 180 -13.56 12.27 7.51
C ASP A 180 -14.53 12.38 8.71
N GLU A 181 -14.64 13.55 9.33
CA GLU A 181 -15.54 13.79 10.47
C GLU A 181 -17.01 13.45 10.14
N LYS A 182 -17.42 13.71 8.91
CA LYS A 182 -18.80 13.59 8.44
C LYS A 182 -19.13 12.26 7.78
N SER A 183 -18.15 11.40 7.59
CA SER A 183 -18.30 10.18 6.81
C SER A 183 -17.66 8.97 7.48
N PRO A 184 -18.38 7.84 7.62
CA PRO A 184 -17.83 6.61 8.17
C PRO A 184 -16.96 5.84 7.16
N TYR A 185 -16.90 6.28 5.92
CA TYR A 185 -16.13 5.61 4.88
C TYR A 185 -14.63 5.87 5.03
N GLY A 186 -13.86 4.81 4.86
CA GLY A 186 -12.39 4.90 4.86
C GLY A 186 -11.88 5.62 3.61
N ILE A 187 -10.86 6.47 3.80
CA ILE A 187 -10.18 7.19 2.70
C ILE A 187 -8.99 6.36 2.25
N PRO A 188 -8.89 6.00 0.94
CA PRO A 188 -7.75 5.27 0.42
C PRO A 188 -6.43 6.04 0.59
N PRO A 189 -5.37 5.43 1.12
CA PRO A 189 -4.06 6.10 1.25
C PRO A 189 -3.51 6.62 -0.09
N PHE A 190 -3.74 5.89 -1.18
CA PHE A 190 -3.20 6.23 -2.50
C PHE A 190 -3.98 7.31 -3.26
N ILE A 191 -5.08 7.83 -2.69
CA ILE A 191 -5.91 8.82 -3.39
C ILE A 191 -5.15 10.12 -3.69
N SER A 192 -4.24 10.52 -2.80
CA SER A 192 -3.41 11.73 -2.94
C SER A 192 -2.39 11.64 -4.07
N ALA A 193 -1.99 10.43 -4.47
CA ALA A 193 -1.01 10.21 -5.54
C ALA A 193 -1.62 10.27 -6.95
N LEU A 194 -2.95 10.19 -7.12
CA LEU A 194 -3.58 10.02 -8.42
C LEU A 194 -3.16 11.09 -9.44
N GLN A 195 -3.17 12.36 -9.04
CA GLN A 195 -2.81 13.47 -9.93
C GLN A 195 -1.34 13.42 -10.35
N SER A 196 -0.44 13.11 -9.41
CA SER A 196 1.00 13.01 -9.68
C SER A 196 1.33 11.84 -10.61
N ILE A 197 0.64 10.72 -10.46
CA ILE A 197 0.78 9.54 -11.32
C ILE A 197 0.32 9.84 -12.75
N ASP A 198 -0.81 10.52 -12.92
CA ASP A 198 -1.28 10.92 -14.26
C ASP A 198 -0.29 11.88 -14.93
N THR A 199 0.28 12.82 -14.17
CA THR A 199 1.33 13.72 -14.64
C THR A 199 2.60 12.93 -15.03
N GLN A 200 3.02 11.95 -14.23
CA GLN A 200 4.15 11.08 -14.52
C GLN A 200 3.93 10.29 -15.82
N LYS A 201 2.76 9.68 -15.99
CA LYS A 201 2.40 8.95 -17.21
C LYS A 201 2.41 9.86 -18.45
N ALA A 202 1.85 11.06 -18.32
CA ALA A 202 1.85 12.04 -19.42
C ALA A 202 3.27 12.46 -19.79
N SER A 203 4.15 12.66 -18.80
CA SER A 203 5.56 13.02 -19.00
C SER A 203 6.34 11.89 -19.68
N ILE A 204 6.18 10.65 -19.23
CA ILE A 204 6.80 9.47 -19.86
C ILE A 204 6.36 9.32 -21.34
N ASN A 205 5.05 9.48 -21.58
CA ASN A 205 4.51 9.43 -22.94
C ASN A 205 5.01 10.59 -23.81
N GLY A 206 5.17 11.78 -23.23
CA GLY A 206 5.77 12.94 -23.90
C GLY A 206 7.23 12.67 -24.31
N ILE A 207 8.04 12.19 -23.37
CA ILE A 207 9.44 11.80 -23.64
C ILE A 207 9.50 10.70 -24.69
N GLY A 208 8.65 9.67 -24.60
CA GLY A 208 8.58 8.60 -25.58
C GLY A 208 8.24 9.11 -26.99
N LYS A 209 7.34 10.09 -27.13
CA LYS A 209 7.03 10.75 -28.40
C LYS A 209 8.23 11.57 -28.93
N ILE A 210 8.93 12.25 -28.04
CA ILE A 210 10.14 13.01 -28.38
C ILE A 210 11.21 12.05 -28.91
N ILE A 211 11.50 10.97 -28.19
CA ILE A 211 12.48 9.95 -28.62
C ILE A 211 12.10 9.33 -29.98
N LYS A 212 10.84 8.97 -30.18
CA LYS A 212 10.35 8.40 -31.44
C LYS A 212 10.43 9.38 -32.62
N LYS A 213 10.12 10.66 -32.38
CA LYS A 213 10.13 11.69 -33.44
C LYS A 213 11.53 12.19 -33.78
N LEU A 214 12.44 12.20 -32.81
CA LEU A 214 13.75 12.86 -32.96
C LEU A 214 14.89 11.88 -33.13
N GLY A 215 14.62 10.56 -33.12
CA GLY A 215 15.65 9.52 -33.32
C GLY A 215 16.99 9.92 -32.71
N LEU A 216 17.18 9.83 -31.40
CA LEU A 216 18.40 10.21 -30.71
C LEU A 216 18.77 11.73 -30.74
N LEU A 217 18.17 12.49 -29.85
CA LEU A 217 18.75 13.73 -29.28
C LEU A 217 18.80 15.01 -30.14
N GLY A 218 17.92 15.19 -31.10
CA GLY A 218 17.87 16.47 -31.80
C GLY A 218 16.73 16.59 -32.81
N PHE A 219 16.51 17.76 -33.34
CA PHE A 219 15.64 17.94 -34.48
C PHE A 219 16.46 18.41 -35.68
N ILE A 220 16.05 17.94 -36.86
CA ILE A 220 16.68 18.31 -38.12
C ILE A 220 15.88 19.45 -38.72
N PHE A 221 16.53 20.61 -38.85
CA PHE A 221 15.98 21.72 -39.60
C PHE A 221 16.54 21.69 -41.02
N ALA A 222 15.67 21.45 -41.99
CA ALA A 222 16.07 21.42 -43.40
C ALA A 222 15.70 22.71 -44.10
N LYS A 223 16.66 23.39 -44.63
CA LYS A 223 16.49 24.55 -45.53
C LYS A 223 16.55 24.07 -46.94
N ILE A 224 15.47 24.21 -47.71
CA ILE A 224 15.39 23.85 -49.11
C ILE A 224 15.40 25.13 -49.92
N LYS A 225 16.26 25.20 -50.93
CA LYS A 225 16.35 26.34 -51.83
C LYS A 225 15.04 26.46 -52.63
N ILE A 226 14.48 27.66 -52.63
CA ILE A 226 13.28 27.95 -53.39
C ILE A 226 13.66 27.95 -54.89
N PRO A 227 13.02 27.14 -55.75
CA PRO A 227 13.31 27.11 -57.18
C PRO A 227 12.94 28.45 -57.82
N PHE A 228 13.71 28.84 -58.82
CA PHE A 228 13.42 30.07 -59.54
C PHE A 228 12.05 30.01 -60.24
N ARG A 229 11.26 31.10 -60.14
CA ARG A 229 9.98 31.23 -60.82
C ARG A 229 10.27 31.57 -62.31
N GLY A 230 9.94 30.66 -63.20
CA GLY A 230 10.01 30.90 -64.65
C GLY A 230 8.76 31.62 -65.16
N ASN A 231 8.24 31.25 -66.31
CA ASN A 231 7.00 31.78 -66.88
C ASN A 231 5.71 31.11 -66.35
N GLU A 232 5.80 30.49 -65.18
CA GLU A 232 4.69 29.77 -64.55
C GLU A 232 3.68 30.77 -63.91
N SER A 233 2.40 30.43 -63.86
CA SER A 233 1.41 31.18 -63.12
C SER A 233 1.69 31.12 -61.61
N GLU A 234 1.12 32.04 -60.84
CA GLU A 234 1.32 32.12 -59.40
C GLU A 234 0.82 30.85 -58.68
N ASN A 235 -0.30 30.33 -59.11
CA ASN A 235 -0.88 29.11 -58.56
C ASN A 235 -0.05 27.88 -58.86
N GLU A 236 0.44 27.70 -60.09
CA GLU A 236 1.34 26.59 -60.50
C GLU A 236 2.65 26.64 -59.75
N TYR A 237 3.20 27.83 -59.50
CA TYR A 237 4.42 27.99 -58.69
C TYR A 237 4.20 27.62 -57.22
N HIS A 238 3.08 28.03 -56.62
CA HIS A 238 2.74 27.64 -55.27
C HIS A 238 2.51 26.13 -55.13
N ASP A 239 1.86 25.48 -56.05
CA ASP A 239 1.64 24.04 -56.06
C ASP A 239 2.96 23.28 -56.21
N LYS A 240 3.89 23.76 -57.02
CA LYS A 240 5.25 23.22 -57.18
C LYS A 240 6.05 23.32 -55.90
N LEU A 241 5.98 24.45 -55.20
CA LEU A 241 6.63 24.62 -53.87
C LEU A 241 6.04 23.68 -52.83
N LYS A 242 4.71 23.58 -52.77
CA LYS A 242 4.00 22.73 -51.85
C LYS A 242 4.31 21.25 -52.09
N LYS A 243 4.35 20.82 -53.35
CA LYS A 243 4.68 19.47 -53.75
C LYS A 243 6.14 19.14 -53.33
N ARG A 244 7.10 20.03 -53.65
CA ARG A 244 8.51 19.84 -53.28
C ARG A 244 8.73 19.73 -51.79
N LEU A 245 8.03 20.58 -50.98
CA LEU A 245 8.08 20.51 -49.52
C LEU A 245 7.49 19.20 -49.00
N THR A 246 6.37 18.77 -49.58
CA THR A 246 5.67 17.53 -49.17
C THR A 246 6.53 16.29 -49.51
N ASP A 247 7.10 16.22 -50.69
CA ASP A 247 7.96 15.10 -51.16
C ASP A 247 9.23 15.03 -50.30
N PHE A 248 9.82 16.18 -49.96
CA PHE A 248 10.98 16.25 -49.09
C PHE A 248 10.63 15.79 -47.66
N THR A 249 9.49 16.25 -47.10
CA THR A 249 9.04 15.87 -45.74
C THR A 249 8.78 14.36 -45.66
N LYS A 250 8.15 13.77 -46.69
CA LYS A 250 7.92 12.31 -46.78
C LYS A 250 9.25 11.54 -46.87
N GLY A 251 10.19 12.02 -47.69
CA GLY A 251 11.50 11.43 -47.79
C GLY A 251 12.28 11.51 -46.47
N LEU A 252 12.19 12.64 -45.76
CA LEU A 252 12.81 12.82 -44.44
C LEU A 252 12.24 11.85 -43.42
N GLN A 253 10.91 11.69 -43.37
CA GLN A 253 10.27 10.77 -42.43
C GLN A 253 10.68 9.31 -42.65
N GLY A 254 10.73 8.84 -43.89
CA GLY A 254 11.11 7.47 -44.19
C GLY A 254 12.59 7.17 -43.98
N ASN A 255 13.47 8.15 -44.17
CA ASN A 255 14.92 7.98 -44.08
C ASN A 255 15.49 8.23 -42.66
N VAL A 256 14.86 9.06 -41.85
CA VAL A 256 15.25 9.25 -40.45
C VAL A 256 15.08 7.96 -39.62
N GLU A 257 14.07 7.14 -39.92
CA GLU A 257 13.91 5.80 -39.31
C GLU A 257 15.05 4.84 -39.67
N ASN A 258 15.66 5.02 -40.83
CA ASN A 258 16.77 4.18 -41.33
C ASN A 258 18.16 4.76 -41.03
N GLY A 259 18.25 5.93 -40.39
CA GLY A 259 19.50 6.54 -39.95
C GLY A 259 20.40 7.11 -41.08
N ALA A 260 19.91 7.17 -42.32
CA ALA A 260 20.64 7.72 -43.47
C ALA A 260 19.71 8.55 -44.36
N MET A 261 20.20 9.68 -44.83
CA MET A 261 19.49 10.54 -45.77
C MET A 261 20.42 11.05 -46.89
N ALA A 262 19.95 10.96 -48.12
CA ALA A 262 20.58 11.59 -49.28
C ALA A 262 19.72 12.78 -49.70
N GLY A 263 20.32 13.92 -49.97
CA GLY A 263 19.67 15.15 -50.43
C GLY A 263 20.36 15.70 -51.68
N TYR A 264 19.73 16.69 -52.30
CA TYR A 264 20.36 17.45 -53.41
C TYR A 264 21.35 18.48 -52.81
N ASP A 265 22.28 18.97 -53.63
CA ASP A 265 23.30 19.95 -53.24
C ASP A 265 22.75 21.31 -52.81
N ASP A 266 21.47 21.57 -53.12
CA ASP A 266 20.71 22.78 -52.72
C ASP A 266 20.01 22.65 -51.35
N THR A 267 20.24 21.55 -50.62
CA THR A 267 19.62 21.30 -49.34
C THR A 267 20.62 21.39 -48.19
N THR A 268 20.38 22.27 -47.23
CA THR A 268 21.20 22.37 -46.01
C THR A 268 20.45 21.74 -44.85
N LEU A 269 21.08 20.81 -44.17
CA LEU A 269 20.59 20.17 -42.97
C LEU A 269 21.29 20.75 -41.75
N GLU A 270 20.55 21.34 -40.85
CA GLU A 270 21.05 21.81 -39.54
C GLU A 270 20.52 20.89 -38.46
N HIS A 271 21.40 20.25 -37.71
CA HIS A 271 21.04 19.44 -36.56
C HIS A 271 21.08 20.29 -35.31
N HIS A 272 19.93 20.50 -34.70
CA HIS A 272 19.82 21.18 -33.42
C HIS A 272 19.71 20.13 -32.29
N SER A 273 20.80 19.98 -31.54
CA SER A 273 20.81 19.09 -30.37
C SER A 273 19.98 19.64 -29.23
N VAL A 274 19.12 18.83 -28.65
CA VAL A 274 18.30 19.15 -27.47
C VAL A 274 19.04 18.82 -26.15
N THR A 275 20.31 18.45 -26.24
CA THR A 275 21.10 18.00 -25.07
C THR A 275 21.19 18.99 -23.92
N ASN A 276 21.11 20.29 -24.19
CA ASN A 276 21.15 21.31 -23.10
C ASN A 276 19.84 21.39 -22.29
N ASP A 277 18.70 21.03 -22.88
CA ASP A 277 17.40 21.03 -22.18
C ASP A 277 17.09 19.70 -21.48
N ALA A 278 17.86 18.65 -21.78
CA ALA A 278 17.63 17.32 -21.20
C ALA A 278 17.84 17.28 -19.67
N ARG A 279 18.76 18.11 -19.14
CA ARG A 279 18.99 18.20 -17.69
C ARG A 279 17.76 18.72 -16.95
N GLY A 280 17.17 19.81 -17.43
CA GLY A 280 15.94 20.35 -16.84
C GLY A 280 14.76 19.39 -16.91
N ALA A 281 14.65 18.59 -17.98
CA ALA A 281 13.62 17.56 -18.09
C ALA A 281 13.85 16.41 -17.08
N ILE A 282 15.11 16.02 -16.84
CA ILE A 282 15.46 15.00 -15.85
C ILE A 282 15.14 15.48 -14.44
N ASP A 283 15.46 16.72 -14.10
CA ASP A 283 15.20 17.29 -12.77
C ASP A 283 13.69 17.43 -12.52
N LEU A 284 12.92 17.87 -13.53
CA LEU A 284 11.47 17.91 -13.45
C LEU A 284 10.87 16.50 -13.27
N PHE A 285 11.40 15.51 -13.96
CA PHE A 285 10.94 14.13 -13.83
C PHE A 285 11.21 13.57 -12.43
N ARG A 286 12.38 13.86 -11.84
CA ARG A 286 12.69 13.50 -10.44
C ARG A 286 11.75 14.16 -9.45
N GLU A 287 11.38 15.42 -9.68
CA GLU A 287 10.41 16.11 -8.84
C GLU A 287 9.03 15.44 -8.90
N ILE A 288 8.56 15.07 -10.09
CA ILE A 288 7.30 14.32 -10.25
C ILE A 288 7.38 12.96 -9.54
N GLU A 289 8.50 12.24 -9.65
CA GLU A 289 8.71 10.98 -8.94
C GLU A 289 8.68 11.16 -7.41
N THR A 290 9.27 12.23 -6.91
CA THR A 290 9.24 12.57 -5.48
C THR A 290 7.82 12.90 -5.02
N GLN A 291 7.03 13.62 -5.83
CA GLN A 291 5.62 13.89 -5.53
C GLN A 291 4.77 12.62 -5.55
N VAL A 292 5.01 11.69 -6.48
CA VAL A 292 4.33 10.39 -6.48
C VAL A 292 4.67 9.62 -5.20
N ALA A 293 5.95 9.55 -4.83
CA ALA A 293 6.42 8.87 -3.63
C ALA A 293 5.80 9.47 -2.36
N SER A 294 5.75 10.80 -2.26
CA SER A 294 5.08 11.50 -1.15
C SER A 294 3.58 11.23 -1.11
N GLY A 295 2.92 11.17 -2.29
CA GLY A 295 1.48 10.88 -2.38
C GLY A 295 1.11 9.45 -1.99
N ILE A 296 2.04 8.51 -2.03
CA ILE A 296 1.85 7.11 -1.59
C ILE A 296 2.44 6.85 -0.19
N ASP A 297 2.89 7.92 0.50
CA ASP A 297 3.50 7.87 1.83
C ASP A 297 4.70 6.91 1.92
N ILE A 298 5.54 6.93 0.89
CA ILE A 298 6.77 6.12 0.85
C ILE A 298 7.94 6.95 0.34
N ASP A 299 9.10 6.80 0.97
CA ASP A 299 10.30 7.48 0.50
C ASP A 299 10.85 6.86 -0.79
N PRO A 300 11.35 7.66 -1.76
CA PRO A 300 11.94 7.15 -2.99
C PRO A 300 13.03 6.09 -2.79
N ALA A 301 13.79 6.15 -1.71
CA ALA A 301 14.81 5.16 -1.38
C ALA A 301 14.22 3.75 -1.19
N LEU A 302 13.02 3.64 -0.60
CA LEU A 302 12.31 2.36 -0.45
C LEU A 302 11.73 1.85 -1.78
N LEU A 303 11.58 2.72 -2.77
CA LEU A 303 11.22 2.36 -4.14
C LEU A 303 12.44 2.01 -5.02
N GLY A 304 13.63 1.89 -4.41
CA GLY A 304 14.87 1.56 -5.13
C GLY A 304 15.50 2.74 -5.86
N ARG A 305 15.11 3.97 -5.57
CA ARG A 305 15.64 5.19 -6.16
C ARG A 305 16.68 5.81 -5.23
N THR A 306 17.94 5.59 -5.51
CA THR A 306 19.06 6.11 -4.72
C THR A 306 19.54 7.45 -5.26
N TYR A 307 18.95 8.53 -4.77
CA TYR A 307 19.47 9.89 -4.99
C TYR A 307 20.40 10.28 -3.84
N SER A 308 21.61 9.69 -3.74
CA SER A 308 22.60 9.96 -2.66
C SER A 308 22.09 9.71 -1.24
N THR A 309 21.60 8.48 -0.96
CA THR A 309 21.09 8.10 0.36
C THR A 309 22.25 7.62 1.25
N THR A 310 22.36 8.18 2.47
CA THR A 310 23.28 7.66 3.49
C THR A 310 22.64 6.49 4.25
N GLU A 311 23.43 5.59 4.83
CA GLU A 311 22.94 4.47 5.65
C GLU A 311 22.04 4.96 6.80
N THR A 312 22.46 6.03 7.48
CA THR A 312 21.67 6.65 8.56
C THR A 312 20.29 7.14 8.08
N TYR A 313 20.23 7.81 6.93
CA TYR A 313 18.97 8.26 6.35
C TYR A 313 18.08 7.08 5.97
N ALA A 314 18.64 6.05 5.34
CA ALA A 314 17.88 4.83 4.99
C ALA A 314 17.27 4.17 6.24
N GLY A 315 17.99 4.14 7.37
CA GLY A 315 17.47 3.65 8.65
C GLY A 315 16.29 4.47 9.18
N VAL A 316 16.37 5.80 9.11
CA VAL A 316 15.27 6.69 9.54
C VAL A 316 14.02 6.48 8.68
N VAL A 317 14.18 6.46 7.37
CA VAL A 317 13.10 6.23 6.40
C VAL A 317 12.45 4.86 6.61
N TYR A 318 13.24 3.82 6.79
CA TYR A 318 12.75 2.48 7.06
C TYR A 318 11.91 2.42 8.34
N ASN A 319 12.39 3.01 9.43
CA ASN A 319 11.67 3.06 10.70
C ASN A 319 10.36 3.87 10.59
N ALA A 320 10.36 4.98 9.84
CA ALA A 320 9.14 5.76 9.58
C ALA A 320 8.11 4.93 8.81
N PHE A 321 8.54 4.18 7.79
CA PHE A 321 7.68 3.30 7.03
C PHE A 321 7.10 2.17 7.88
N LEU A 322 7.90 1.54 8.74
CA LEU A 322 7.40 0.54 9.69
C LEU A 322 6.39 1.13 10.67
N ALA A 323 6.60 2.37 11.12
CA ALA A 323 5.66 3.07 12.00
C ALA A 323 4.31 3.32 11.31
N ALA A 324 4.29 3.72 10.04
CA ALA A 324 3.08 3.88 9.24
C ALA A 324 2.32 2.54 9.10
N ASN A 325 3.03 1.45 8.83
CA ASN A 325 2.45 0.11 8.73
C ASN A 325 1.81 -0.39 10.04
N LYS A 326 2.23 0.10 11.21
CA LYS A 326 1.60 -0.27 12.50
C LYS A 326 0.13 0.09 12.59
N ASN A 327 -0.32 1.14 11.90
CA ASN A 327 -1.74 1.50 11.87
C ASN A 327 -2.57 0.46 11.12
N VAL A 328 -2.10 0.00 9.96
CA VAL A 328 -2.75 -1.06 9.18
C VAL A 328 -2.77 -2.36 9.98
N ARG A 329 -1.62 -2.74 10.55
CA ARG A 329 -1.48 -3.94 11.39
C ARG A 329 -2.45 -3.95 12.57
N ARG A 330 -2.69 -2.79 13.19
CA ARG A 330 -3.64 -2.65 14.31
C ARG A 330 -5.08 -2.96 13.91
N LEU A 331 -5.50 -2.57 12.70
CA LEU A 331 -6.85 -2.90 12.21
C LEU A 331 -6.98 -4.39 11.93
N ILE A 332 -5.99 -4.98 11.26
CA ILE A 332 -5.96 -6.40 10.95
C ILE A 332 -5.94 -7.23 12.25
N LYS A 333 -5.09 -6.85 13.21
CA LYS A 333 -5.06 -7.48 14.54
C LYS A 333 -6.45 -7.54 15.18
N ARG A 334 -7.19 -6.41 15.22
CA ARG A 334 -8.54 -6.35 15.78
C ARG A 334 -9.53 -7.24 15.03
N ALA A 335 -9.38 -7.33 13.70
CA ALA A 335 -10.23 -8.19 12.88
C ALA A 335 -9.96 -9.67 13.19
N LEU A 336 -8.70 -10.08 13.25
CA LEU A 336 -8.31 -11.45 13.61
C LEU A 336 -8.76 -11.80 15.04
N GLU A 337 -8.54 -10.91 16.01
CA GLU A 337 -8.98 -11.12 17.40
C GLU A 337 -10.50 -11.32 17.48
N LYS A 338 -11.30 -10.53 16.72
CA LYS A 338 -12.76 -10.73 16.64
C LYS A 338 -13.09 -12.07 15.98
N THR A 339 -12.44 -12.41 14.88
CA THR A 339 -12.66 -13.66 14.15
C THR A 339 -12.38 -14.88 15.02
N TYR A 340 -11.20 -14.96 15.61
CA TYR A 340 -10.79 -16.06 16.47
C TYR A 340 -11.66 -16.18 17.74
N LYS A 341 -12.01 -15.05 18.34
CA LYS A 341 -12.94 -15.03 19.47
C LYS A 341 -14.31 -15.58 19.07
N THR A 342 -14.84 -15.15 17.92
CA THR A 342 -16.16 -15.62 17.46
C THR A 342 -16.12 -17.13 17.17
N HIS A 343 -15.07 -17.63 16.55
CA HIS A 343 -14.89 -19.06 16.29
C HIS A 343 -14.92 -19.88 17.58
N LEU A 344 -14.10 -19.52 18.56
CA LEU A 344 -14.05 -20.23 19.84
C LEU A 344 -15.38 -20.16 20.62
N ILE A 345 -16.12 -19.06 20.53
CA ILE A 345 -17.45 -18.95 21.15
C ILE A 345 -18.42 -19.93 20.48
N LEU A 346 -18.41 -20.05 19.15
CA LEU A 346 -19.22 -21.01 18.41
C LEU A 346 -18.84 -22.46 18.76
N ALA A 347 -17.54 -22.74 18.88
CA ALA A 347 -17.01 -24.03 19.31
C ALA A 347 -17.27 -24.35 20.82
N GLY A 348 -17.95 -23.45 21.56
CA GLY A 348 -18.35 -23.70 22.92
C GLY A 348 -17.29 -23.41 24.00
N TYR A 349 -16.17 -22.79 23.64
CA TYR A 349 -15.17 -22.39 24.63
C TYR A 349 -15.59 -21.18 25.45
N PRO A 350 -15.36 -21.16 26.77
CA PRO A 350 -15.69 -20.03 27.66
C PRO A 350 -14.64 -18.93 27.56
N VAL A 351 -14.53 -18.29 26.39
CA VAL A 351 -13.48 -17.32 26.05
C VAL A 351 -13.65 -16.02 26.82
N LYS A 352 -12.62 -15.64 27.54
CA LYS A 352 -12.49 -14.32 28.17
C LYS A 352 -11.81 -13.33 27.20
N LYS A 353 -10.67 -13.71 26.65
CA LYS A 353 -9.88 -12.86 25.75
C LYS A 353 -9.09 -13.66 24.73
N VAL A 354 -9.03 -13.17 23.51
CA VAL A 354 -8.08 -13.61 22.48
C VAL A 354 -7.18 -12.41 22.19
N ARG A 355 -5.88 -12.65 22.09
CA ARG A 355 -4.89 -11.66 21.72
C ARG A 355 -4.06 -12.18 20.55
N VAL A 356 -3.95 -11.36 19.53
CA VAL A 356 -3.06 -11.59 18.38
C VAL A 356 -1.84 -10.70 18.50
N THR A 357 -0.65 -11.27 18.37
CA THR A 357 0.60 -10.53 18.44
C THR A 357 1.42 -10.83 17.20
N PHE A 358 1.66 -9.82 16.37
CA PHE A 358 2.53 -9.95 15.20
C PHE A 358 3.98 -10.12 15.66
N ASN A 359 4.73 -10.92 14.91
CA ASN A 359 6.16 -11.06 15.15
C ASN A 359 6.88 -9.71 14.99
N PRO A 360 8.07 -9.56 15.59
CA PRO A 360 8.87 -8.35 15.50
C PRO A 360 9.10 -7.90 14.05
N ASP A 361 9.24 -6.60 13.85
CA ASP A 361 9.56 -6.04 12.54
C ASP A 361 10.95 -6.50 12.10
N PRO A 362 11.16 -6.89 10.82
CA PRO A 362 12.47 -7.29 10.33
C PRO A 362 13.46 -6.13 10.44
N ALA A 363 14.70 -6.41 10.81
CA ALA A 363 15.76 -5.42 10.87
C ALA A 363 16.27 -5.08 9.46
N LEU A 364 16.72 -3.84 9.26
CA LEU A 364 17.26 -3.38 7.98
C LEU A 364 18.57 -4.13 7.63
N ASN A 365 19.36 -4.48 8.64
CA ASN A 365 20.55 -5.28 8.47
C ASN A 365 20.77 -6.22 9.69
N PRO A 366 21.40 -7.39 9.49
CA PRO A 366 21.61 -8.38 10.56
C PRO A 366 22.39 -7.86 11.77
N LYS A 367 23.26 -6.87 11.57
CA LYS A 367 24.03 -6.25 12.66
C LYS A 367 23.11 -5.43 13.59
N LEU A 368 22.20 -4.63 13.01
CA LEU A 368 21.20 -3.89 13.79
C LEU A 368 20.22 -4.84 14.50
N GLU A 369 19.93 -6.00 13.92
CA GLU A 369 19.12 -7.04 14.55
C GLU A 369 19.80 -7.62 15.78
N ALA A 370 21.06 -7.99 15.66
CA ALA A 370 21.86 -8.49 16.78
C ALA A 370 22.04 -7.43 17.90
N GLU A 371 22.24 -6.17 17.53
CA GLU A 371 22.32 -5.05 18.50
C GLU A 371 20.98 -4.86 19.23
N ARG A 372 19.86 -4.97 18.50
CA ARG A 372 18.49 -4.87 19.07
C ARG A 372 18.20 -6.03 20.01
N GLU A 373 18.52 -7.26 19.63
CA GLU A 373 18.40 -8.45 20.51
C GLU A 373 19.24 -8.28 21.77
N GLY A 374 20.48 -7.79 21.64
CA GLY A 374 21.32 -7.50 22.79
C GLY A 374 20.69 -6.45 23.73
N ILE A 375 20.11 -5.38 23.20
CA ILE A 375 19.41 -4.35 23.98
C ILE A 375 18.15 -4.94 24.65
N GLU A 376 17.41 -5.81 23.97
CA GLU A 376 16.21 -6.45 24.50
C GLU A 376 16.55 -7.37 25.67
N ILE A 377 17.58 -8.21 25.52
CA ILE A 377 18.11 -9.05 26.59
C ILE A 377 18.55 -8.19 27.80
N ASP A 378 19.28 -7.10 27.55
CA ASP A 378 19.77 -6.21 28.59
C ASP A 378 18.62 -5.50 29.34
N ASN A 379 17.56 -5.12 28.64
CA ASN A 379 16.36 -4.54 29.22
C ASN A 379 15.58 -5.54 30.09
N VAL A 380 15.43 -6.79 29.64
CA VAL A 380 14.79 -7.86 30.40
C VAL A 380 15.60 -8.19 31.63
N LEU A 381 16.94 -8.27 31.50
CA LEU A 381 17.84 -8.47 32.61
C LEU A 381 17.71 -7.35 33.68
N LYS A 382 17.67 -6.10 33.25
CA LYS A 382 17.45 -4.94 34.16
C LYS A 382 16.12 -5.01 34.87
N LYS A 383 15.03 -5.40 34.20
CA LYS A 383 13.71 -5.59 34.81
C LYS A 383 13.72 -6.69 35.88
N TYR A 384 14.39 -7.81 35.57
CA TYR A 384 14.57 -8.91 36.49
C TYR A 384 15.41 -8.51 37.72
N GLN A 385 16.57 -7.87 37.50
CA GLN A 385 17.45 -7.38 38.59
C GLN A 385 16.77 -6.32 39.46
N ALA A 386 15.88 -5.49 38.90
CA ALA A 386 15.09 -4.54 39.64
C ALA A 386 13.87 -5.17 40.39
N GLY A 387 13.64 -6.46 40.22
CA GLY A 387 12.53 -7.18 40.86
C GLY A 387 11.15 -6.90 40.28
N PHE A 388 11.07 -6.31 39.06
CA PHE A 388 9.79 -6.04 38.40
C PHE A 388 9.15 -7.28 37.76
N ILE A 389 9.97 -8.28 37.40
CA ILE A 389 9.53 -9.54 36.80
C ILE A 389 10.25 -10.70 37.47
N ASP A 390 9.61 -11.86 37.55
CA ASP A 390 10.24 -13.09 37.97
C ASP A 390 11.02 -13.74 36.80
N ILE A 391 11.74 -14.79 37.09
CA ILE A 391 12.64 -15.43 36.16
C ILE A 391 11.91 -16.14 35.01
N ASP A 392 10.76 -16.76 35.29
CA ASP A 392 9.95 -17.41 34.27
C ASP A 392 9.33 -16.39 33.31
N LYS A 393 8.96 -15.24 33.85
CA LYS A 393 8.45 -14.12 33.06
C LYS A 393 9.53 -13.44 32.23
N ALA A 394 10.77 -13.37 32.74
CA ALA A 394 11.94 -12.92 31.98
C ALA A 394 12.23 -13.88 30.81
N ALA A 395 12.16 -15.19 31.04
CA ALA A 395 12.30 -16.18 29.98
C ALA A 395 11.20 -16.06 28.93
N GLN A 396 9.95 -15.86 29.35
CA GLN A 396 8.81 -15.66 28.43
C GLN A 396 8.94 -14.37 27.59
N GLU A 397 9.40 -13.25 28.18
CA GLU A 397 9.66 -12.02 27.42
C GLU A 397 10.74 -12.22 26.35
N LEU A 398 11.70 -13.15 26.57
CA LEU A 398 12.72 -13.54 25.59
C LEU A 398 12.28 -14.66 24.64
N GLY A 399 11.01 -15.11 24.71
CA GLY A 399 10.44 -16.13 23.82
C GLY A 399 10.68 -17.59 24.26
N TYR A 400 11.08 -17.84 25.50
CA TYR A 400 11.23 -19.17 26.09
C TYR A 400 10.04 -19.51 26.99
N GLU A 401 9.60 -20.77 27.00
CA GLU A 401 8.45 -21.19 27.82
C GLU A 401 8.70 -21.05 29.33
N LYS A 402 9.88 -21.43 29.79
CA LYS A 402 10.33 -21.35 31.20
C LYS A 402 11.82 -21.20 31.29
N ALA A 403 12.31 -20.66 32.42
CA ALA A 403 13.70 -20.65 32.74
C ALA A 403 14.19 -22.07 33.07
N THR A 404 15.34 -22.49 32.50
CA THR A 404 15.90 -23.85 32.65
C THR A 404 17.04 -23.92 33.66
N GLY A 405 17.48 -22.76 34.20
CA GLY A 405 18.63 -22.68 35.11
C GLY A 405 18.26 -22.29 36.55
N LYS A 406 19.22 -22.35 37.46
CA LYS A 406 19.03 -21.89 38.84
C LYS A 406 19.06 -20.36 38.91
N PRO A 407 18.23 -19.72 39.81
CA PRO A 407 18.24 -18.26 39.95
C PRO A 407 19.66 -17.76 40.30
N ILE A 408 20.14 -16.80 39.50
CA ILE A 408 21.38 -16.11 39.81
C ILE A 408 21.07 -15.07 40.86
N THR A 409 21.80 -15.08 41.97
CA THR A 409 21.66 -14.07 43.02
C THR A 409 21.98 -12.69 42.44
N PRO A 410 21.20 -11.61 42.75
CA PRO A 410 21.27 -10.33 42.08
C PRO A 410 22.61 -9.56 42.11
N GLN A 411 23.61 -10.06 42.80
CA GLN A 411 24.86 -9.33 43.08
C GLN A 411 26.01 -9.55 42.08
N ALA A 412 25.89 -10.43 41.08
CA ALA A 412 27.03 -10.75 40.22
C ALA A 412 26.72 -11.20 38.76
N ALA A 413 25.53 -11.02 38.27
CA ALA A 413 25.18 -11.51 36.92
C ALA A 413 25.82 -10.67 35.82
N SER A 414 26.86 -11.19 35.18
CA SER A 414 27.29 -10.74 33.86
C SER A 414 26.33 -11.22 32.80
N LEU A 415 26.28 -10.52 31.65
CA LEU A 415 25.41 -10.90 30.50
C LEU A 415 25.63 -12.37 30.08
N SER A 416 26.87 -12.88 30.18
CA SER A 416 27.22 -14.26 29.85
C SER A 416 26.59 -15.28 30.81
N GLU A 417 26.51 -14.99 32.10
CA GLU A 417 25.91 -15.88 33.10
C GLU A 417 24.39 -15.93 32.97
N PHE A 418 23.78 -14.79 32.60
CA PHE A 418 22.35 -14.73 32.30
C PHE A 418 21.96 -15.52 31.04
N LEU A 419 22.76 -15.44 29.97
CA LEU A 419 22.57 -16.22 28.75
C LEU A 419 22.72 -17.73 28.96
N ASP A 420 23.67 -18.14 29.77
CA ASP A 420 23.85 -19.54 30.18
C ASP A 420 22.68 -20.04 31.02
N PHE A 421 22.11 -19.16 31.85
CA PHE A 421 20.98 -19.45 32.70
C PHE A 421 19.65 -19.61 31.90
N VAL A 422 19.44 -18.82 30.86
CA VAL A 422 18.21 -18.89 30.01
C VAL A 422 18.33 -20.01 28.95
N GLY A 423 19.44 -20.80 28.95
CA GLY A 423 19.65 -21.88 27.98
C GLY A 423 20.10 -21.40 26.59
N LEU A 424 20.48 -20.13 26.44
CA LEU A 424 20.98 -19.57 25.20
C LEU A 424 22.44 -19.99 24.88
N ALA A 425 23.19 -20.45 25.87
CA ALA A 425 24.59 -20.85 25.71
C ALA A 425 24.77 -22.10 24.83
N GLU A 426 23.77 -22.99 24.78
CA GLU A 426 23.85 -24.23 23.98
C GLU A 426 23.52 -24.03 22.48
N LYS A 427 22.99 -22.90 22.06
CA LYS A 427 22.74 -22.58 20.63
C LYS A 427 23.87 -21.81 19.96
N LYS A 428 25.09 -21.82 20.55
CA LYS A 428 26.23 -21.09 20.00
C LYS A 428 26.83 -21.75 18.77
N ASN A 429 26.49 -21.15 17.63
CA ASN A 429 27.46 -20.78 16.59
C ASN A 429 27.29 -19.30 16.19
N LEU A 430 27.08 -18.41 17.16
CA LEU A 430 27.12 -16.96 16.91
C LEU A 430 28.57 -16.49 17.08
N PRO A 431 29.18 -15.85 16.07
CA PRO A 431 30.54 -15.31 16.19
C PRO A 431 30.54 -14.17 17.22
N ILE A 432 31.24 -14.34 18.33
CA ILE A 432 31.50 -13.27 19.29
C ILE A 432 32.39 -12.24 18.60
N TYR A 433 31.83 -11.11 18.21
CA TYR A 433 32.61 -9.97 17.74
C TYR A 433 33.30 -9.32 18.93
N ARG A 434 34.64 -9.48 19.03
CA ARG A 434 35.49 -8.70 19.94
C ARG A 434 35.85 -7.39 19.22
N PRO A 435 35.48 -6.22 19.74
CA PRO A 435 35.99 -4.97 19.19
C PRO A 435 37.50 -4.88 19.44
N ARG A 436 38.25 -4.51 18.41
CA ARG A 436 39.65 -4.08 18.48
C ARG A 436 39.69 -2.59 18.84
#